data_80f7410b6cf11fdcf3fa878f131a16a5
#
_entry.id   80f7410b6cf11fdcf3fa878f131a16a5
#
_cell.length_a   1.000
_cell.length_b   1.000
_cell.length_c   1.000
_cell.angle_alpha   90.00
_cell.angle_beta   90.00
_cell.angle_gamma   90.00
#
_symmetry.space_group_name_H-M   'P 1'
#
loop_
_entity.id
_entity.type
_entity.pdbx_description
1 polymer ?
#
loop_
_entity_poly.entity_id
_entity_poly.type
_entity_poly.pdbx_seq_one_letter_code
_entity_poly.pdbx_strand_id
1 'polypeptide(L)'
;MTYDQAIKEIPSGLYQHFKGKYYEVIDIAHHSETEEPMVIYRPQYGKKQLWVRPAEMWTEMIERDGYSGPRFRRVEQKSRFIAFDVETPNHNNDRMSAIGISVIEDGEIVDEFYSLVNPETYFDAFNVQLTGISEELVADKPNFAELWETIEPILSSGVLVAHNAVFDLSVLKSCLKSYGISWHKKASYTCTVQMGRRVHPEIRHNLNVMCDYYHIDLDHHNAGSDSHACGELLLRMIREGADVSQFLKTYYF
;
A
#
# COMPACT_ATOMS: atom_id res chain seq x y z
N MET A 1 25.34 -5.98 23.93
CA MET A 1 24.53 -5.05 23.09
C MET A 1 23.72 -4.16 24.01
N THR A 2 23.65 -2.83 23.78
CA THR A 2 22.76 -1.92 24.52
C THR A 2 21.33 -1.98 23.97
N TYR A 3 20.36 -1.46 24.72
CA TYR A 3 18.95 -1.42 24.28
C TYR A 3 18.77 -0.62 22.98
N ASP A 4 19.42 0.57 22.89
CA ASP A 4 19.35 1.42 21.69
C ASP A 4 20.01 0.74 20.47
N GLN A 5 21.11 -0.01 20.70
CA GLN A 5 21.72 -0.82 19.64
C GLN A 5 20.76 -1.92 19.19
N ALA A 6 20.08 -2.61 20.12
CA ALA A 6 19.14 -3.67 19.78
C ALA A 6 17.96 -3.15 18.94
N ILE A 7 17.37 -1.99 19.28
CA ILE A 7 16.31 -1.34 18.48
C ILE A 7 16.80 -1.03 17.06
N LYS A 8 18.02 -0.54 16.93
CA LYS A 8 18.59 -0.16 15.63
C LYS A 8 18.94 -1.36 14.76
N GLU A 9 19.52 -2.41 15.37
CA GLU A 9 20.01 -3.59 14.64
C GLU A 9 18.95 -4.65 14.40
N ILE A 10 17.88 -4.67 15.23
CA ILE A 10 16.80 -5.66 15.17
C ILE A 10 15.45 -4.92 15.06
N PRO A 11 15.21 -4.16 13.97
CA PRO A 11 13.92 -3.50 13.78
C PRO A 11 12.79 -4.56 13.68
N SER A 12 11.59 -4.16 14.07
CA SER A 12 10.39 -5.01 13.93
C SER A 12 10.19 -5.47 12.48
N GLY A 13 9.58 -6.63 12.28
CA GLY A 13 9.34 -7.21 10.96
C GLY A 13 9.62 -8.69 10.87
N LEU A 14 9.61 -9.21 9.64
CA LEU A 14 9.78 -10.64 9.36
C LEU A 14 11.27 -11.01 9.30
N TYR A 15 11.61 -12.11 9.94
CA TYR A 15 12.95 -12.70 9.92
C TYR A 15 12.91 -14.16 9.54
N GLN A 16 13.92 -14.63 8.81
CA GLN A 16 14.13 -16.02 8.53
C GLN A 16 15.28 -16.55 9.38
N HIS A 17 15.03 -17.57 10.19
CA HIS A 17 16.05 -18.33 10.89
C HIS A 17 16.88 -19.15 9.88
N PHE A 18 18.17 -19.36 10.11
CA PHE A 18 19.05 -20.10 9.21
C PHE A 18 18.54 -21.54 8.88
N LYS A 19 17.65 -22.12 9.68
CA LYS A 19 16.96 -23.39 9.41
C LYS A 19 15.70 -23.25 8.55
N GLY A 20 15.45 -22.09 7.93
CA GLY A 20 14.39 -21.83 6.96
C GLY A 20 13.04 -21.40 7.54
N LYS A 21 12.83 -21.44 8.87
CA LYS A 21 11.55 -21.03 9.48
C LYS A 21 11.47 -19.52 9.65
N TYR A 22 10.24 -18.98 9.60
CA TYR A 22 9.97 -17.54 9.69
C TYR A 22 9.45 -17.14 11.06
N TYR A 23 9.85 -15.93 11.49
CA TYR A 23 9.52 -15.31 12.76
C TYR A 23 9.28 -13.83 12.59
N GLU A 24 8.30 -13.28 13.28
CA GLU A 24 7.99 -11.86 13.30
C GLU A 24 8.56 -11.26 14.59
N VAL A 25 9.49 -10.33 14.47
CA VAL A 25 9.92 -9.47 15.58
C VAL A 25 8.85 -8.41 15.81
N ILE A 26 8.37 -8.33 17.04
CA ILE A 26 7.30 -7.42 17.44
C ILE A 26 7.90 -6.18 18.09
N ASP A 27 8.83 -6.39 19.05
CA ASP A 27 9.41 -5.31 19.83
C ASP A 27 10.69 -5.76 20.52
N ILE A 28 11.40 -4.81 21.16
CA ILE A 28 12.51 -5.03 22.08
C ILE A 28 12.06 -4.62 23.49
N ALA A 29 12.38 -5.46 24.49
CA ALA A 29 12.09 -5.17 25.88
C ALA A 29 13.35 -5.33 26.73
N HIS A 30 13.35 -4.77 27.94
CA HIS A 30 14.35 -5.08 28.96
C HIS A 30 13.98 -6.35 29.74
N HIS A 31 14.95 -7.17 30.03
CA HIS A 31 14.80 -8.20 31.05
C HIS A 31 14.69 -7.52 32.44
N SER A 32 13.65 -7.84 33.21
CA SER A 32 13.30 -7.12 34.43
C SER A 32 14.36 -7.10 35.52
N GLU A 33 15.29 -8.08 35.53
CA GLU A 33 16.30 -8.20 36.57
C GLU A 33 17.70 -7.88 36.06
N THR A 34 18.03 -8.26 34.82
CA THR A 34 19.38 -8.09 34.26
C THR A 34 19.50 -6.87 33.37
N GLU A 35 18.38 -6.21 33.03
CA GLU A 35 18.27 -5.09 32.07
C GLU A 35 18.75 -5.43 30.66
N GLU A 36 19.05 -6.70 30.40
CA GLU A 36 19.47 -7.20 29.10
C GLU A 36 18.36 -6.96 28.04
N PRO A 37 18.70 -6.46 26.83
CA PRO A 37 17.70 -6.29 25.76
C PRO A 37 17.23 -7.65 25.24
N MET A 38 15.91 -7.81 25.22
CA MET A 38 15.21 -9.03 24.81
C MET A 38 14.38 -8.75 23.55
N VAL A 39 14.53 -9.61 22.54
CA VAL A 39 13.67 -9.59 21.35
C VAL A 39 12.36 -10.28 21.67
N ILE A 40 11.24 -9.58 21.54
CA ILE A 40 9.89 -10.15 21.60
C ILE A 40 9.51 -10.57 20.18
N TYR A 41 9.20 -11.84 19.98
CA TYR A 41 8.93 -12.38 18.65
C TYR A 41 7.84 -13.44 18.63
N ARG A 42 7.29 -13.70 17.44
CA ARG A 42 6.26 -14.71 17.20
C ARG A 42 6.67 -15.62 16.04
N PRO A 43 6.72 -16.95 16.21
CA PRO A 43 6.87 -17.89 15.11
C PRO A 43 5.70 -17.77 14.13
N GLN A 44 5.97 -17.78 12.81
CA GLN A 44 4.93 -17.79 11.78
C GLN A 44 4.39 -19.19 11.47
N TYR A 45 4.54 -20.13 12.42
CA TYR A 45 4.06 -21.52 12.35
C TYR A 45 3.55 -21.99 13.73
N GLY A 46 2.88 -23.13 13.74
CA GLY A 46 2.35 -23.73 14.98
C GLY A 46 1.33 -22.84 15.70
N LYS A 47 1.41 -22.76 17.02
CA LYS A 47 0.46 -22.00 17.86
C LYS A 47 0.68 -20.48 17.84
N LYS A 48 1.71 -19.99 17.17
CA LYS A 48 2.04 -18.56 17.02
C LYS A 48 2.06 -17.78 18.34
N GLN A 49 2.49 -18.39 19.43
CA GLN A 49 2.62 -17.75 20.74
C GLN A 49 3.82 -16.80 20.77
N LEU A 50 3.77 -15.81 21.67
CA LEU A 50 4.88 -14.90 21.89
C LEU A 50 6.02 -15.59 22.63
N TRP A 51 7.22 -15.28 22.20
CA TRP A 51 8.48 -15.74 22.80
C TRP A 51 9.40 -14.54 23.00
N VAL A 52 10.37 -14.71 23.90
CA VAL A 52 11.45 -13.75 24.11
C VAL A 52 12.81 -14.45 23.93
N ARG A 53 13.81 -13.68 23.48
CA ARG A 53 15.18 -14.15 23.30
C ARG A 53 16.14 -12.99 23.55
N PRO A 54 17.32 -13.19 24.21
CA PRO A 54 18.37 -12.17 24.28
C PRO A 54 18.74 -11.63 22.90
N ALA A 55 18.85 -10.29 22.77
CA ALA A 55 19.16 -9.64 21.50
C ALA A 55 20.49 -10.08 20.90
N GLU A 56 21.51 -10.33 21.74
CA GLU A 56 22.80 -10.85 21.29
C GLU A 56 22.69 -12.23 20.64
N MET A 57 21.80 -13.09 21.15
CA MET A 57 21.54 -14.39 20.52
C MET A 57 20.75 -14.28 19.21
N TRP A 58 20.07 -13.16 18.98
CA TRP A 58 19.35 -12.91 17.73
C TRP A 58 20.30 -12.56 16.59
N THR A 59 21.28 -11.72 16.88
CA THR A 59 22.28 -11.24 15.90
C THR A 59 23.50 -12.17 15.75
N GLU A 60 23.56 -13.26 16.52
CA GLU A 60 24.67 -14.21 16.53
C GLU A 60 24.96 -14.73 15.11
N MET A 61 26.25 -14.76 14.75
CA MET A 61 26.71 -15.41 13.53
C MET A 61 26.85 -16.92 13.77
N ILE A 62 26.35 -17.73 12.86
CA ILE A 62 26.33 -19.19 12.92
C ILE A 62 27.26 -19.75 11.85
N GLU A 63 28.16 -20.62 12.27
CA GLU A 63 28.91 -21.53 11.39
C GLU A 63 28.55 -22.95 11.73
N ARG A 64 27.69 -23.54 10.92
CA ARG A 64 27.20 -24.90 11.19
C ARG A 64 26.61 -25.56 9.94
N ASP A 65 26.93 -26.84 9.73
CA ASP A 65 26.32 -27.69 8.69
C ASP A 65 26.44 -27.10 7.27
N GLY A 66 27.57 -26.38 6.98
CA GLY A 66 27.79 -25.70 5.70
C GLY A 66 27.14 -24.34 5.56
N TYR A 67 26.45 -23.85 6.60
CA TYR A 67 25.93 -22.49 6.66
C TYR A 67 26.92 -21.59 7.41
N SER A 68 27.22 -20.41 6.83
CA SER A 68 27.93 -19.32 7.49
C SER A 68 27.13 -18.02 7.30
N GLY A 69 26.65 -17.44 8.40
CA GLY A 69 25.82 -16.24 8.33
C GLY A 69 25.05 -15.97 9.63
N PRO A 70 24.21 -14.92 9.68
CA PRO A 70 23.45 -14.56 10.87
C PRO A 70 22.42 -15.63 11.23
N ARG A 71 22.21 -15.85 12.53
CA ARG A 71 21.17 -16.77 13.03
C ARG A 71 19.78 -16.45 12.51
N PHE A 72 19.44 -15.16 12.46
CA PHE A 72 18.22 -14.63 11.87
C PHE A 72 18.57 -13.56 10.86
N ARG A 73 18.07 -13.70 9.66
CA ARG A 73 18.20 -12.70 8.59
C ARG A 73 16.87 -12.01 8.43
N ARG A 74 16.86 -10.68 8.47
CA ARG A 74 15.66 -9.91 8.16
C ARG A 74 15.22 -10.25 6.74
N VAL A 75 13.96 -10.58 6.60
CA VAL A 75 13.33 -10.74 5.29
C VAL A 75 12.85 -9.35 4.92
N GLU A 76 13.54 -8.73 3.97
CA GLU A 76 12.98 -7.56 3.32
C GLU A 76 11.70 -8.02 2.64
N GLN A 77 10.57 -7.71 3.23
CA GLN A 77 9.33 -7.76 2.48
C GLN A 77 9.47 -6.66 1.44
N LYS A 78 9.62 -7.04 0.19
CA LYS A 78 9.47 -6.09 -0.90
C LYS A 78 8.14 -5.40 -0.69
N SER A 79 8.19 -4.14 -0.32
CA SER A 79 6.99 -3.34 -0.16
C SER A 79 6.44 -3.08 -1.56
N ARG A 80 5.37 -3.79 -1.91
CA ARG A 80 4.64 -3.54 -3.14
C ARG A 80 3.39 -2.75 -2.81
N PHE A 81 3.30 -1.56 -3.35
CA PHE A 81 2.12 -0.71 -3.24
C PHE A 81 1.50 -0.53 -4.63
N ILE A 82 0.19 -0.45 -4.65
CA ILE A 82 -0.60 -0.24 -5.86
C ILE A 82 -1.37 1.05 -5.67
N ALA A 83 -0.79 2.14 -6.15
CA ALA A 83 -1.49 3.42 -6.17
C ALA A 83 -2.51 3.39 -7.30
N PHE A 84 -3.75 3.77 -7.02
CA PHE A 84 -4.80 3.81 -8.03
C PHE A 84 -5.75 4.98 -7.78
N ASP A 85 -6.35 5.43 -8.87
CA ASP A 85 -7.34 6.49 -8.90
C ASP A 85 -8.43 6.14 -9.91
N VAL A 86 -9.67 6.58 -9.67
CA VAL A 86 -10.80 6.31 -10.55
C VAL A 86 -11.59 7.58 -10.85
N GLU A 87 -11.99 7.74 -12.13
CA GLU A 87 -12.95 8.75 -12.52
C GLU A 87 -14.35 8.15 -12.58
N THR A 88 -15.36 8.99 -12.27
CA THR A 88 -16.75 8.57 -12.27
C THR A 88 -17.58 9.34 -13.28
N PRO A 89 -18.56 8.69 -13.96
CA PRO A 89 -19.38 9.34 -15.00
C PRO A 89 -20.42 10.30 -14.41
N ASN A 90 -20.81 10.12 -13.17
CA ASN A 90 -21.88 10.88 -12.54
C ASN A 90 -21.78 10.89 -11.00
N HIS A 91 -22.64 11.67 -10.35
CA HIS A 91 -22.68 11.87 -8.89
C HIS A 91 -23.06 10.64 -8.05
N ASN A 92 -23.55 9.56 -8.66
CA ASN A 92 -23.86 8.33 -7.94
C ASN A 92 -22.59 7.63 -7.45
N ASN A 93 -21.47 7.85 -8.14
CA ASN A 93 -20.15 7.27 -7.81
C ASN A 93 -20.19 5.73 -7.65
N ASP A 94 -21.05 5.07 -8.43
CA ASP A 94 -21.28 3.62 -8.40
C ASP A 94 -20.71 2.89 -9.63
N ARG A 95 -20.15 3.64 -10.56
CA ARG A 95 -19.44 3.19 -11.76
C ARG A 95 -18.17 4.01 -11.95
N MET A 96 -17.17 3.42 -12.61
CA MET A 96 -16.00 4.17 -13.06
C MET A 96 -16.04 4.40 -14.57
N SER A 97 -15.53 5.54 -15.01
CA SER A 97 -15.32 5.90 -16.41
C SER A 97 -13.84 5.88 -16.84
N ALA A 98 -12.95 5.85 -15.88
CA ALA A 98 -11.52 5.60 -16.08
C ALA A 98 -10.91 5.01 -14.82
N ILE A 99 -9.77 4.35 -14.97
CA ILE A 99 -8.89 3.90 -13.88
C ILE A 99 -7.43 4.13 -14.26
N GLY A 100 -6.66 4.68 -13.33
CA GLY A 100 -5.21 4.74 -13.37
C GLY A 100 -4.62 3.87 -12.26
N ILE A 101 -3.51 3.20 -12.53
CA ILE A 101 -2.80 2.36 -11.56
C ILE A 101 -1.30 2.59 -11.73
N SER A 102 -0.59 2.85 -10.63
CA SER A 102 0.87 2.92 -10.59
C SER A 102 1.38 1.88 -9.62
N VAL A 103 2.25 1.00 -10.10
CA VAL A 103 2.86 -0.09 -9.31
C VAL A 103 4.16 0.39 -8.72
N ILE A 104 4.28 0.30 -7.42
CA ILE A 104 5.44 0.77 -6.67
C ILE A 104 6.13 -0.44 -6.03
N GLU A 105 7.42 -0.60 -6.35
CA GLU A 105 8.29 -1.61 -5.75
C GLU A 105 9.62 -0.98 -5.33
N ASP A 106 10.12 -1.37 -4.16
CA ASP A 106 11.44 -1.01 -3.66
C ASP A 106 11.74 0.52 -3.67
N GLY A 107 10.68 1.34 -3.52
CA GLY A 107 10.79 2.80 -3.44
C GLY A 107 10.75 3.52 -4.79
N GLU A 108 10.35 2.85 -5.86
CA GLU A 108 10.22 3.40 -7.22
C GLU A 108 8.89 2.97 -7.87
N ILE A 109 8.35 3.80 -8.75
CA ILE A 109 7.24 3.42 -9.63
C ILE A 109 7.85 2.60 -10.77
N VAL A 110 7.45 1.33 -10.88
CA VAL A 110 8.03 0.36 -11.81
C VAL A 110 7.13 0.01 -12.98
N ASP A 111 5.83 0.27 -12.86
CA ASP A 111 4.86 0.01 -13.93
C ASP A 111 3.64 0.91 -13.77
N GLU A 112 2.97 1.22 -14.87
CA GLU A 112 1.79 2.08 -14.90
C GLU A 112 0.76 1.52 -15.88
N PHE A 113 -0.50 1.64 -15.50
CA PHE A 113 -1.63 1.22 -16.30
C PHE A 113 -2.71 2.31 -16.29
N TYR A 114 -3.28 2.58 -17.45
CA TYR A 114 -4.43 3.49 -17.61
C TYR A 114 -5.43 2.90 -18.58
N SER A 115 -6.71 3.01 -18.24
CA SER A 115 -7.79 2.67 -19.17
C SER A 115 -9.00 3.57 -18.96
N LEU A 116 -9.59 4.02 -20.08
CA LEU A 116 -10.98 4.44 -20.09
C LEU A 116 -11.87 3.20 -19.90
N VAL A 117 -13.03 3.39 -19.30
CA VAL A 117 -14.00 2.34 -19.01
C VAL A 117 -15.37 2.79 -19.47
N ASN A 118 -16.08 1.95 -20.24
CA ASN A 118 -17.49 2.18 -20.51
C ASN A 118 -18.31 1.86 -19.25
N PRO A 119 -18.87 2.85 -18.56
CA PRO A 119 -19.56 2.64 -17.30
C PRO A 119 -20.97 2.03 -17.47
N GLU A 120 -21.48 1.94 -18.72
CA GLU A 120 -22.83 1.46 -19.05
C GLU A 120 -23.92 2.21 -18.28
N THR A 121 -23.71 3.53 -18.07
CA THR A 121 -24.63 4.42 -17.37
C THR A 121 -24.49 5.84 -17.91
N TYR A 122 -25.41 6.75 -17.53
CA TYR A 122 -25.41 8.13 -17.97
C TYR A 122 -24.22 8.93 -17.41
N PHE A 123 -23.89 10.01 -18.08
CA PHE A 123 -22.88 10.97 -17.67
C PHE A 123 -23.52 12.30 -17.22
N ASP A 124 -23.06 12.84 -16.09
CA ASP A 124 -23.40 14.18 -15.66
C ASP A 124 -22.52 15.21 -16.37
N ALA A 125 -23.11 16.33 -16.80
CA ALA A 125 -22.35 17.41 -17.43
C ALA A 125 -21.20 17.93 -16.55
N PHE A 126 -21.38 17.91 -15.22
CA PHE A 126 -20.34 18.29 -14.28
C PHE A 126 -19.13 17.33 -14.34
N ASN A 127 -19.38 16.01 -14.32
CA ASN A 127 -18.31 15.01 -14.39
C ASN A 127 -17.59 15.06 -15.73
N VAL A 128 -18.34 15.22 -16.84
CA VAL A 128 -17.75 15.40 -18.17
C VAL A 128 -16.86 16.64 -18.23
N GLN A 129 -17.32 17.77 -17.67
CA GLN A 129 -16.51 19.00 -17.63
C GLN A 129 -15.25 18.84 -16.77
N LEU A 130 -15.34 18.08 -15.68
CA LEU A 130 -14.27 17.87 -14.72
C LEU A 130 -13.16 16.98 -15.28
N THR A 131 -13.55 15.85 -15.88
CA THR A 131 -12.63 14.77 -16.30
C THR A 131 -12.33 14.79 -17.81
N GLY A 132 -13.15 15.50 -18.60
CA GLY A 132 -13.09 15.43 -20.05
C GLY A 132 -13.64 14.11 -20.65
N ILE A 133 -14.14 13.19 -19.82
CA ILE A 133 -14.62 11.88 -20.26
C ILE A 133 -16.11 11.96 -20.56
N SER A 134 -16.50 11.73 -21.81
CA SER A 134 -17.89 11.72 -22.26
C SER A 134 -18.36 10.31 -22.63
N GLU A 135 -19.67 10.14 -22.79
CA GLU A 135 -20.29 8.90 -23.23
C GLU A 135 -19.74 8.45 -24.59
N GLU A 136 -19.56 9.39 -25.53
CA GLU A 136 -19.01 9.10 -26.86
C GLU A 136 -17.55 8.62 -26.79
N LEU A 137 -16.76 9.17 -25.86
CA LEU A 137 -15.35 8.83 -25.71
C LEU A 137 -15.15 7.40 -25.22
N VAL A 138 -16.09 6.89 -24.44
CA VAL A 138 -16.01 5.55 -23.83
C VAL A 138 -16.88 4.50 -24.52
N ALA A 139 -17.62 4.87 -25.55
CA ALA A 139 -18.60 3.99 -26.19
C ALA A 139 -18.01 2.67 -26.73
N ASP A 140 -16.75 2.72 -27.20
CA ASP A 140 -15.99 1.58 -27.75
C ASP A 140 -14.97 1.00 -26.75
N LYS A 141 -14.99 1.45 -25.50
CA LYS A 141 -14.05 0.98 -24.46
C LYS A 141 -14.62 -0.22 -23.71
N PRO A 142 -13.72 -1.03 -23.10
CA PRO A 142 -14.18 -2.15 -22.30
C PRO A 142 -15.05 -1.68 -21.13
N ASN A 143 -16.05 -2.46 -20.77
CA ASN A 143 -16.75 -2.25 -19.52
C ASN A 143 -15.92 -2.78 -18.33
N PHE A 144 -16.37 -2.56 -17.12
CA PHE A 144 -15.62 -2.96 -15.93
C PHE A 144 -15.36 -4.46 -15.85
N ALA A 145 -16.33 -5.31 -16.27
CA ALA A 145 -16.17 -6.77 -16.20
C ALA A 145 -15.08 -7.26 -17.18
N GLU A 146 -15.04 -6.71 -18.38
CA GLU A 146 -14.01 -7.02 -19.38
C GLU A 146 -12.63 -6.55 -18.92
N LEU A 147 -12.56 -5.35 -18.31
CA LEU A 147 -11.31 -4.79 -17.80
C LEU A 147 -10.79 -5.53 -16.57
N TRP A 148 -11.70 -6.12 -15.78
CA TRP A 148 -11.38 -6.75 -14.49
C TRP A 148 -10.31 -7.85 -14.60
N GLU A 149 -10.34 -8.65 -15.67
CA GLU A 149 -9.34 -9.70 -15.90
C GLU A 149 -7.91 -9.16 -16.00
N THR A 150 -7.77 -7.91 -16.45
CA THR A 150 -6.48 -7.23 -16.56
C THR A 150 -6.05 -6.57 -15.25
N ILE A 151 -6.97 -5.88 -14.57
CA ILE A 151 -6.60 -5.07 -13.39
C ILE A 151 -6.61 -5.87 -12.08
N GLU A 152 -7.38 -6.96 -11.97
CA GLU A 152 -7.45 -7.77 -10.75
C GLU A 152 -6.09 -8.30 -10.31
N PRO A 153 -5.27 -8.92 -11.18
CA PRO A 153 -3.95 -9.38 -10.78
C PRO A 153 -3.03 -8.26 -10.27
N ILE A 154 -3.16 -7.05 -10.82
CA ILE A 154 -2.39 -5.89 -10.38
C ILE A 154 -2.87 -5.44 -9.00
N LEU A 155 -4.16 -5.18 -8.84
CA LEU A 155 -4.76 -4.73 -7.57
C LEU A 155 -4.59 -5.74 -6.43
N SER A 156 -4.53 -7.03 -6.75
CA SER A 156 -4.30 -8.11 -5.77
C SER A 156 -2.84 -8.28 -5.35
N SER A 157 -1.90 -7.64 -6.05
CA SER A 157 -0.47 -7.92 -5.89
C SER A 157 0.21 -7.13 -4.76
N GLY A 158 -0.47 -6.14 -4.14
CA GLY A 158 0.14 -5.29 -3.12
C GLY A 158 -0.84 -4.59 -2.20
N VAL A 159 -0.34 -3.66 -1.41
CA VAL A 159 -1.15 -2.77 -0.57
C VAL A 159 -1.74 -1.69 -1.45
N LEU A 160 -3.06 -1.53 -1.43
CA LEU A 160 -3.74 -0.49 -2.19
C LEU A 160 -3.45 0.90 -1.61
N VAL A 161 -3.22 1.87 -2.47
CA VAL A 161 -2.98 3.27 -2.10
C VAL A 161 -3.88 4.16 -2.95
N ALA A 162 -4.53 5.15 -2.33
CA ALA A 162 -5.23 6.17 -3.09
C ALA A 162 -5.24 7.51 -2.33
N HIS A 163 -5.51 8.59 -3.04
CA HIS A 163 -5.64 9.91 -2.45
C HIS A 163 -7.11 10.16 -2.07
N ASN A 164 -7.45 10.06 -0.78
CA ASN A 164 -8.81 9.88 -0.24
C ASN A 164 -9.38 8.47 -0.49
N ALA A 165 -8.60 7.47 -0.26
CA ALA A 165 -8.76 6.06 -0.63
C ALA A 165 -10.15 5.44 -0.40
N VAL A 166 -10.93 5.92 0.57
CA VAL A 166 -12.29 5.39 0.83
C VAL A 166 -13.20 5.65 -0.36
N PHE A 167 -13.02 6.75 -1.09
CA PHE A 167 -13.79 7.07 -2.29
C PHE A 167 -13.52 6.03 -3.38
N ASP A 168 -12.27 5.86 -3.79
CA ASP A 168 -11.87 4.95 -4.88
C ASP A 168 -12.23 3.50 -4.57
N LEU A 169 -11.99 3.08 -3.32
CA LEU A 169 -12.38 1.76 -2.84
C LEU A 169 -13.90 1.54 -2.86
N SER A 170 -14.69 2.60 -2.59
CA SER A 170 -16.15 2.50 -2.63
C SER A 170 -16.69 2.39 -4.06
N VAL A 171 -16.09 3.11 -5.01
CA VAL A 171 -16.40 2.98 -6.44
C VAL A 171 -16.04 1.59 -6.94
N LEU A 172 -14.83 1.11 -6.63
CA LEU A 172 -14.38 -0.24 -6.99
C LEU A 172 -15.34 -1.31 -6.44
N LYS A 173 -15.72 -1.22 -5.17
CA LYS A 173 -16.71 -2.12 -4.56
C LYS A 173 -18.06 -2.08 -5.27
N SER A 174 -18.53 -0.89 -5.64
CA SER A 174 -19.80 -0.72 -6.33
C SER A 174 -19.77 -1.32 -7.75
N CYS A 175 -18.67 -1.16 -8.47
CA CYS A 175 -18.44 -1.81 -9.76
C CYS A 175 -18.46 -3.33 -9.62
N LEU A 176 -17.70 -3.92 -8.69
CA LEU A 176 -17.69 -5.36 -8.43
C LEU A 176 -19.11 -5.90 -8.17
N LYS A 177 -19.86 -5.21 -7.30
CA LYS A 177 -21.25 -5.58 -6.98
C LYS A 177 -22.15 -5.52 -8.21
N SER A 178 -22.05 -4.50 -9.02
CA SER A 178 -22.91 -4.25 -10.17
C SER A 178 -22.74 -5.28 -11.27
N TYR A 179 -21.51 -5.78 -11.44
CA TYR A 179 -21.19 -6.83 -12.41
C TYR A 179 -21.23 -8.24 -11.80
N GLY A 180 -21.62 -8.38 -10.51
CA GLY A 180 -21.68 -9.69 -9.84
C GLY A 180 -20.32 -10.38 -9.69
N ILE A 181 -19.25 -9.59 -9.69
CA ILE A 181 -17.88 -10.11 -9.59
C ILE A 181 -17.52 -10.30 -8.11
N SER A 182 -17.07 -11.52 -7.78
CA SER A 182 -16.52 -11.81 -6.46
C SER A 182 -15.01 -11.59 -6.46
N TRP A 183 -14.53 -10.80 -5.51
CA TRP A 183 -13.10 -10.58 -5.27
C TRP A 183 -12.75 -10.97 -3.84
N HIS A 184 -11.58 -10.56 -3.35
CA HIS A 184 -11.20 -10.80 -1.95
C HIS A 184 -12.21 -10.17 -1.00
N LYS A 185 -12.49 -10.87 0.14
CA LYS A 185 -13.37 -10.31 1.17
C LYS A 185 -12.81 -9.03 1.81
N LYS A 186 -11.50 -8.85 1.73
CA LYS A 186 -10.78 -7.70 2.30
C LYS A 186 -9.48 -7.43 1.56
N ALA A 187 -9.07 -6.16 1.53
CA ALA A 187 -7.75 -5.72 1.08
C ALA A 187 -7.10 -4.78 2.11
N SER A 188 -5.79 -4.82 2.20
CA SER A 188 -5.03 -3.82 2.96
C SER A 188 -4.87 -2.56 2.13
N TYR A 189 -5.03 -1.40 2.74
CA TYR A 189 -4.85 -0.13 2.06
C TYR A 189 -4.25 0.95 2.97
N THR A 190 -3.70 1.99 2.34
CA THR A 190 -3.32 3.25 2.98
C THR A 190 -3.86 4.44 2.18
N CYS A 191 -3.86 5.61 2.80
CA CYS A 191 -4.42 6.83 2.22
C CYS A 191 -3.43 7.98 2.34
N THR A 192 -2.98 8.54 1.22
CA THR A 192 -2.01 9.63 1.19
C THR A 192 -2.52 10.92 1.84
N VAL A 193 -3.85 11.18 1.85
CA VAL A 193 -4.43 12.29 2.63
C VAL A 193 -4.20 12.10 4.13
N GLN A 194 -4.38 10.89 4.65
CA GLN A 194 -4.19 10.64 6.08
C GLN A 194 -2.71 10.67 6.48
N MET A 195 -1.84 10.19 5.61
CA MET A 195 -0.39 10.32 5.79
C MET A 195 0.03 11.79 5.77
N GLY A 196 -0.41 12.56 4.78
CA GLY A 196 -0.13 13.98 4.66
C GLY A 196 -0.55 14.78 5.90
N ARG A 197 -1.74 14.51 6.44
CA ARG A 197 -2.20 15.15 7.69
C ARG A 197 -1.28 14.91 8.90
N ARG A 198 -0.55 13.82 8.90
CA ARG A 198 0.39 13.48 9.97
C ARG A 198 1.78 14.04 9.72
N VAL A 199 2.24 14.01 8.46
CA VAL A 199 3.59 14.44 8.07
C VAL A 199 3.64 15.96 7.93
N HIS A 200 2.60 16.59 7.34
CA HIS A 200 2.52 18.01 7.03
C HIS A 200 1.19 18.59 7.49
N PRO A 201 0.95 18.70 8.82
CA PRO A 201 -0.31 19.23 9.35
C PRO A 201 -0.55 20.71 9.01
N GLU A 202 0.46 21.42 8.53
CA GLU A 202 0.45 22.86 8.22
C GLU A 202 -0.11 23.20 6.84
N ILE A 203 -0.25 22.22 5.94
CA ILE A 203 -0.76 22.46 4.59
C ILE A 203 -2.13 21.81 4.37
N ARG A 204 -2.80 22.18 3.27
CA ARG A 204 -4.01 21.46 2.82
C ARG A 204 -3.62 20.17 2.12
N HIS A 205 -4.49 19.15 2.22
CA HIS A 205 -4.19 17.79 1.74
C HIS A 205 -5.01 17.41 0.50
N ASN A 206 -5.43 18.39 -0.31
CA ASN A 206 -5.94 18.14 -1.64
C ASN A 206 -4.77 17.69 -2.54
N LEU A 207 -5.02 16.82 -3.50
CA LEU A 207 -3.99 16.24 -4.37
C LEU A 207 -3.11 17.32 -5.01
N ASN A 208 -3.73 18.32 -5.65
CA ASN A 208 -3.02 19.42 -6.29
C ASN A 208 -2.13 20.21 -5.31
N VAL A 209 -2.62 20.51 -4.10
CA VAL A 209 -1.83 21.26 -3.10
C VAL A 209 -0.63 20.44 -2.60
N MET A 210 -0.82 19.14 -2.41
CA MET A 210 0.26 18.25 -2.03
C MET A 210 1.28 18.09 -3.17
N CYS A 211 0.82 17.99 -4.41
CA CYS A 211 1.69 17.93 -5.59
C CYS A 211 2.51 19.21 -5.75
N ASP A 212 1.87 20.38 -5.62
CA ASP A 212 2.57 21.67 -5.63
C ASP A 212 3.67 21.75 -4.56
N TYR A 213 3.36 21.31 -3.35
CA TYR A 213 4.32 21.28 -2.24
C TYR A 213 5.56 20.41 -2.52
N TYR A 214 5.35 19.25 -3.12
CA TYR A 214 6.41 18.29 -3.43
C TYR A 214 7.00 18.47 -4.85
N HIS A 215 6.53 19.43 -5.63
CA HIS A 215 6.92 19.68 -7.03
C HIS A 215 6.71 18.41 -7.90
N ILE A 216 5.52 17.83 -7.80
CA ILE A 216 5.06 16.68 -8.59
C ILE A 216 4.16 17.24 -9.71
N ASP A 217 4.46 16.88 -10.95
CA ASP A 217 3.62 17.24 -12.10
C ASP A 217 2.25 16.54 -11.98
N LEU A 218 1.19 17.27 -12.27
CA LEU A 218 -0.19 16.80 -12.14
C LEU A 218 -1.07 17.32 -13.27
N ASP A 219 -1.66 16.40 -14.03
CA ASP A 219 -2.82 16.65 -14.89
C ASP A 219 -4.07 16.18 -14.14
N HIS A 220 -4.60 17.08 -13.27
CA HIS A 220 -5.62 16.73 -12.28
C HIS A 220 -6.94 16.32 -12.95
N HIS A 221 -7.60 15.29 -12.41
CA HIS A 221 -8.77 14.61 -12.96
C HIS A 221 -8.48 13.77 -14.21
N ASN A 222 -7.24 13.35 -14.34
CA ASN A 222 -6.80 12.30 -15.22
C ASN A 222 -6.32 11.12 -14.33
N ALA A 223 -7.10 10.04 -14.28
CA ALA A 223 -6.83 8.93 -13.35
C ALA A 223 -5.40 8.36 -13.45
N GLY A 224 -4.79 8.37 -14.64
CA GLY A 224 -3.39 7.98 -14.84
C GLY A 224 -2.43 8.94 -14.14
N SER A 225 -2.59 10.24 -14.34
CA SER A 225 -1.78 11.28 -13.67
C SER A 225 -2.02 11.28 -12.15
N ASP A 226 -3.28 11.15 -11.71
CA ASP A 226 -3.65 11.19 -10.30
C ASP A 226 -3.12 9.96 -9.55
N SER A 227 -3.14 8.76 -10.15
CA SER A 227 -2.53 7.55 -9.57
C SER A 227 -1.01 7.65 -9.49
N HIS A 228 -0.33 8.19 -10.52
CA HIS A 228 1.11 8.47 -10.51
C HIS A 228 1.47 9.44 -9.38
N ALA A 229 0.77 10.58 -9.32
CA ALA A 229 0.98 11.58 -8.29
C ALA A 229 0.73 11.02 -6.88
N CYS A 230 -0.30 10.20 -6.70
CA CYS A 230 -0.55 9.49 -5.44
C CYS A 230 0.62 8.59 -5.05
N GLY A 231 1.20 7.87 -6.00
CA GLY A 231 2.40 7.03 -5.82
C GLY A 231 3.62 7.84 -5.41
N GLU A 232 3.91 8.95 -6.12
CA GLU A 232 5.01 9.85 -5.80
C GLU A 232 4.83 10.49 -4.41
N LEU A 233 3.61 10.92 -4.04
CA LEU A 233 3.32 11.43 -2.70
C LEU A 233 3.63 10.40 -1.61
N LEU A 234 3.22 9.15 -1.80
CA LEU A 234 3.56 8.06 -0.89
C LEU A 234 5.07 7.95 -0.71
N LEU A 235 5.82 7.91 -1.81
CA LEU A 235 7.28 7.78 -1.82
C LEU A 235 7.99 8.96 -1.15
N ARG A 236 7.53 10.20 -1.40
CA ARG A 236 8.08 11.40 -0.76
C ARG A 236 7.91 11.34 0.76
N MET A 237 6.70 11.04 1.23
CA MET A 237 6.42 10.93 2.66
C MET A 237 7.21 9.79 3.33
N ILE A 238 7.41 8.65 2.66
CA ILE A 238 8.27 7.56 3.15
C ILE A 238 9.73 8.03 3.27
N ARG A 239 10.26 8.74 2.28
CA ARG A 239 11.63 9.31 2.32
C ARG A 239 11.82 10.32 3.45
N GLU A 240 10.76 11.00 3.88
CA GLU A 240 10.73 11.90 5.04
C GLU A 240 10.58 11.16 6.37
N GLY A 241 10.50 9.83 6.35
CA GLY A 241 10.46 8.98 7.55
C GLY A 241 9.06 8.57 7.99
N ALA A 242 8.04 8.73 7.14
CA ALA A 242 6.71 8.21 7.45
C ALA A 242 6.72 6.66 7.45
N ASP A 243 6.30 6.09 8.56
CA ASP A 243 6.11 4.64 8.69
C ASP A 243 4.70 4.26 8.19
N VAL A 244 4.64 3.71 6.98
CA VAL A 244 3.38 3.31 6.34
C VAL A 244 2.58 2.31 7.19
N SER A 245 3.25 1.49 8.00
CA SER A 245 2.58 0.48 8.84
C SER A 245 1.57 1.10 9.83
N GLN A 246 1.82 2.35 10.25
CA GLN A 246 0.92 3.10 11.14
C GLN A 246 -0.36 3.58 10.45
N PHE A 247 -0.40 3.57 9.11
CA PHE A 247 -1.52 4.03 8.30
C PHE A 247 -2.25 2.90 7.59
N LEU A 248 -1.77 1.66 7.72
CA LEU A 248 -2.42 0.50 7.12
C LEU A 248 -3.80 0.27 7.74
N LYS A 249 -4.77 0.11 6.87
CA LYS A 249 -6.16 -0.21 7.20
C LYS A 249 -6.65 -1.39 6.38
N THR A 250 -7.76 -1.95 6.79
CA THR A 250 -8.45 -3.01 6.06
C THR A 250 -9.75 -2.47 5.48
N TYR A 251 -9.98 -2.67 4.19
CA TYR A 251 -11.25 -2.42 3.52
C TYR A 251 -11.95 -3.75 3.26
N TYR A 252 -13.29 -3.78 3.42
CA TYR A 252 -14.11 -4.98 3.21
C TYR A 252 -15.00 -4.78 1.96
N PHE A 253 -14.78 -5.64 0.98
CA PHE A 253 -15.54 -5.67 -0.27
C PHE A 253 -16.83 -6.46 -0.16
#